data_ee7a503b7b7c419b81d47df28d433453
#
_entry.id   ee7a503b7b7c419b81d47df28d433453
#
_cell.length_a   1.000
_cell.length_b   1.000
_cell.length_c   1.000
_cell.angle_alpha   90.00
_cell.angle_beta   90.00
_cell.angle_gamma   90.00
#
_symmetry.space_group_name_H-M   'P 1'
#
loop_
_entity.id
_entity.type
_entity.pdbx_description
1 polymer ?
#
loop_
_entity_poly.entity_id
_entity_poly.type
_entity_poly.pdbx_seq_one_letter_code
_entity_poly.pdbx_strand_id
1 'polypeptide(L)'
;MSNLQSIRLARERIVREHMEAENALEMHRALGTFAHPRYEIMATGHVYDGPEEVNRYYRESRAAFPDQRNELISLRHADDAVIVEFWLRGTQKSPLGRLDPKGREFQCRMAAFFIFEGADLVCERVYFDSATIRRQLTGAS
;
A
#
# COMPACT_ATOMS: atom_id res chain seq x y z
N MET A 1 24.04 -7.76 -18.68
CA MET A 1 23.31 -6.96 -17.68
C MET A 1 24.16 -6.86 -16.42
N SER A 2 24.32 -5.68 -15.84
CA SER A 2 25.05 -5.51 -14.58
C SER A 2 24.27 -6.07 -13.41
N ASN A 3 24.96 -6.33 -12.28
CA ASN A 3 24.30 -6.75 -11.04
C ASN A 3 23.26 -5.73 -10.56
N LEU A 4 23.57 -4.45 -10.69
CA LEU A 4 22.65 -3.37 -10.33
C LEU A 4 21.39 -3.42 -11.17
N GLN A 5 21.52 -3.58 -12.49
CA GLN A 5 20.36 -3.70 -13.37
C GLN A 5 19.53 -4.93 -13.05
N SER A 6 20.16 -6.06 -12.76
CA SER A 6 19.47 -7.29 -12.40
C SER A 6 18.68 -7.15 -11.10
N ILE A 7 19.28 -6.51 -10.08
CA ILE A 7 18.63 -6.26 -8.80
C ILE A 7 17.43 -5.31 -8.99
N ARG A 8 17.61 -4.25 -9.76
CA ARG A 8 16.53 -3.29 -10.03
C ARG A 8 15.35 -3.93 -10.74
N LEU A 9 15.62 -4.77 -11.74
CA LEU A 9 14.55 -5.50 -12.43
C LEU A 9 13.81 -6.47 -11.50
N ALA A 10 14.55 -7.18 -10.65
CA ALA A 10 13.95 -8.10 -9.68
C ALA A 10 13.06 -7.37 -8.68
N ARG A 11 13.53 -6.25 -8.13
CA ARG A 11 12.77 -5.41 -7.21
C ARG A 11 11.52 -4.84 -7.85
N GLU A 12 11.64 -4.31 -9.06
CA GLU A 12 10.52 -3.75 -9.83
C GLU A 12 9.43 -4.79 -10.05
N ARG A 13 9.82 -6.01 -10.40
CA ARG A 13 8.90 -7.12 -10.62
C ARG A 13 8.12 -7.45 -9.35
N ILE A 14 8.79 -7.46 -8.21
CA ILE A 14 8.17 -7.72 -6.90
C ILE A 14 7.16 -6.61 -6.55
N VAL A 15 7.53 -5.34 -6.75
CA VAL A 15 6.64 -4.21 -6.47
C VAL A 15 5.38 -4.25 -7.34
N ARG A 16 5.54 -4.51 -8.64
CA ARG A 16 4.40 -4.60 -9.56
C ARG A 16 3.49 -5.76 -9.21
N GLU A 17 4.08 -6.92 -8.89
CA GLU A 17 3.34 -8.09 -8.44
C GLU A 17 2.53 -7.79 -7.18
N HIS A 18 3.15 -7.12 -6.20
CA HIS A 18 2.50 -6.72 -4.96
C HIS A 18 1.29 -5.81 -5.21
N MET A 19 1.48 -4.77 -6.01
CA MET A 19 0.42 -3.80 -6.31
C MET A 19 -0.73 -4.43 -7.11
N GLU A 20 -0.41 -5.32 -8.05
CA GLU A 20 -1.42 -6.07 -8.82
C GLU A 20 -2.21 -7.02 -7.94
N ALA A 21 -1.53 -7.71 -7.03
CA ALA A 21 -2.17 -8.63 -6.09
C ALA A 21 -3.18 -7.91 -5.20
N GLU A 22 -2.82 -6.71 -4.72
CA GLU A 22 -3.74 -5.88 -3.94
C GLU A 22 -4.98 -5.47 -4.75
N ASN A 23 -4.80 -5.07 -6.00
CA ASN A 23 -5.91 -4.71 -6.88
C ASN A 23 -6.84 -5.89 -7.18
N ALA A 24 -6.26 -7.09 -7.29
CA ALA A 24 -7.02 -8.31 -7.50
C ALA A 24 -7.67 -8.83 -6.22
N LEU A 25 -7.43 -8.19 -5.07
CA LEU A 25 -7.87 -8.62 -3.74
C LEU A 25 -7.32 -9.99 -3.36
N GLU A 26 -6.17 -10.34 -3.89
CA GLU A 26 -5.45 -11.57 -3.59
C GLU A 26 -4.43 -11.31 -2.49
N MET A 27 -4.91 -11.14 -1.25
CA MET A 27 -4.08 -10.71 -0.13
C MET A 27 -3.00 -11.72 0.23
N HIS A 28 -3.26 -13.00 0.07
CA HIS A 28 -2.26 -14.04 0.27
C HIS A 28 -1.09 -13.91 -0.71
N ARG A 29 -1.41 -13.58 -1.97
CA ARG A 29 -0.40 -13.33 -3.01
C ARG A 29 0.40 -12.06 -2.70
N ALA A 30 -0.27 -10.99 -2.25
CA ALA A 30 0.40 -9.75 -1.84
C ALA A 30 1.34 -9.99 -0.67
N LEU A 31 0.88 -10.73 0.34
CA LEU A 31 1.67 -11.10 1.50
C LEU A 31 2.91 -11.89 1.10
N GLY A 32 2.77 -12.80 0.12
CA GLY A 32 3.85 -13.64 -0.39
C GLY A 32 4.96 -12.89 -1.14
N THR A 33 4.76 -11.61 -1.48
CA THR A 33 5.82 -10.81 -2.10
C THR A 33 6.89 -10.36 -1.11
N PHE A 34 6.59 -10.42 0.18
CA PHE A 34 7.54 -10.06 1.24
C PHE A 34 8.41 -11.25 1.65
N ALA A 35 9.69 -11.00 1.89
CA ALA A 35 10.53 -11.89 2.68
C ALA A 35 10.14 -11.81 4.15
N HIS A 36 9.85 -10.57 4.62
CA HIS A 36 9.26 -10.33 5.94
C HIS A 36 8.18 -9.27 5.79
N PRO A 37 6.89 -9.62 5.97
CA PRO A 37 5.81 -8.66 5.86
C PRO A 37 5.89 -7.57 6.94
N ARG A 38 5.93 -6.32 6.49
CA ARG A 38 5.93 -5.17 7.38
C ARG A 38 5.37 -3.95 6.65
N TYR A 39 4.38 -3.29 7.26
CA TYR A 39 3.84 -2.03 6.80
C TYR A 39 4.07 -0.94 7.84
N GLU A 40 4.57 0.20 7.40
CA GLU A 40 4.65 1.41 8.22
C GLU A 40 3.75 2.46 7.59
N ILE A 41 2.69 2.85 8.30
CA ILE A 41 1.73 3.84 7.84
C ILE A 41 2.09 5.16 8.48
N MET A 42 2.78 6.01 7.75
CA MET A 42 3.38 7.23 8.31
C MET A 42 2.34 8.27 8.71
N ALA A 43 1.18 8.30 8.04
CA ALA A 43 0.11 9.23 8.37
C ALA A 43 -0.44 9.03 9.80
N THR A 44 -0.39 7.80 10.32
CA THR A 44 -0.90 7.46 11.65
C THR A 44 0.20 7.05 12.63
N GLY A 45 1.39 6.75 12.13
CA GLY A 45 2.48 6.18 12.90
C GLY A 45 2.29 4.70 13.22
N HIS A 46 1.27 4.06 12.67
CA HIS A 46 0.98 2.65 12.95
C HIS A 46 1.94 1.74 12.18
N VAL A 47 2.44 0.69 12.86
CA VAL A 47 3.31 -0.32 12.27
C VAL A 47 2.62 -1.68 12.41
N TYR A 48 2.54 -2.40 11.28
CA TYR A 48 2.07 -3.78 11.22
C TYR A 48 3.29 -4.64 10.89
N ASP A 49 3.72 -5.47 11.81
CA ASP A 49 4.92 -6.28 11.66
C ASP A 49 4.59 -7.76 11.73
N GLY A 50 5.06 -8.51 10.73
CA GLY A 50 4.82 -9.94 10.61
C GLY A 50 3.55 -10.28 9.84
N PRO A 51 3.43 -11.55 9.40
CA PRO A 51 2.33 -11.96 8.52
C PRO A 51 0.94 -11.83 9.16
N GLU A 52 0.82 -12.07 10.47
CA GLU A 52 -0.48 -11.97 11.14
C GLU A 52 -0.97 -10.54 11.21
N GLU A 53 -0.11 -9.60 11.60
CA GLU A 53 -0.47 -8.19 11.70
C GLU A 53 -0.77 -7.57 10.34
N VAL A 54 0.06 -7.89 9.33
CA VAL A 54 -0.15 -7.38 7.97
C VAL A 54 -1.45 -7.95 7.39
N ASN A 55 -1.74 -9.23 7.63
CA ASN A 55 -2.99 -9.83 7.18
C ASN A 55 -4.20 -9.17 7.87
N ARG A 56 -4.09 -8.83 9.15
CA ARG A 56 -5.13 -8.07 9.86
C ARG A 56 -5.35 -6.70 9.22
N TYR A 57 -4.28 -5.99 8.87
CA TYR A 57 -4.37 -4.73 8.16
C TYR A 57 -5.13 -4.87 6.84
N TYR A 58 -4.83 -5.90 6.06
CA TYR A 58 -5.56 -6.16 4.81
C TYR A 58 -7.05 -6.38 5.07
N ARG A 59 -7.40 -7.20 6.05
CA ARG A 59 -8.80 -7.47 6.39
C ARG A 59 -9.54 -6.20 6.80
N GLU A 60 -8.95 -5.41 7.69
CA GLU A 60 -9.57 -4.20 8.21
C GLU A 60 -9.75 -3.15 7.12
N SER A 61 -8.73 -2.91 6.31
CA SER A 61 -8.79 -1.91 5.25
C SER A 61 -9.77 -2.31 4.15
N ARG A 62 -9.82 -3.58 3.76
CA ARG A 62 -10.74 -4.06 2.71
C ARG A 62 -12.15 -4.26 3.22
N ALA A 63 -12.36 -4.42 4.52
CA ALA A 63 -13.70 -4.35 5.10
C ALA A 63 -14.26 -2.92 4.98
N ALA A 64 -13.44 -1.90 5.26
CA ALA A 64 -13.85 -0.51 5.11
C ALA A 64 -14.00 -0.12 3.63
N PHE A 65 -13.09 -0.58 2.78
CA PHE A 65 -13.04 -0.23 1.35
C PHE A 65 -12.92 -1.50 0.50
N PRO A 66 -14.03 -2.22 0.25
CA PRO A 66 -13.97 -3.49 -0.50
C PRO A 66 -13.49 -3.34 -1.95
N ASP A 67 -13.65 -2.16 -2.53
CA ASP A 67 -13.25 -1.84 -3.89
C ASP A 67 -11.92 -1.08 -3.96
N GLN A 68 -11.13 -1.10 -2.89
CA GLN A 68 -9.85 -0.38 -2.84
C GLN A 68 -8.93 -0.82 -3.98
N ARG A 69 -8.37 0.16 -4.68
CA ARG A 69 -7.51 -0.09 -5.83
C ARG A 69 -6.45 0.99 -5.95
N ASN A 70 -5.29 0.60 -6.42
CA ASN A 70 -4.18 1.50 -6.70
C ASN A 70 -3.96 1.64 -8.21
N GLU A 71 -3.43 2.79 -8.61
CA GLU A 71 -3.02 3.08 -9.98
C GLU A 71 -1.64 3.71 -9.93
N LEU A 72 -0.64 3.01 -10.47
CA LEU A 72 0.74 3.46 -10.45
C LEU A 72 0.92 4.69 -11.34
N ILE A 73 1.54 5.74 -10.79
CA ILE A 73 1.86 6.97 -11.51
C ILE A 73 3.31 6.95 -11.95
N SER A 74 4.24 6.66 -11.02
CA SER A 74 5.67 6.64 -11.30
C SER A 74 6.40 5.68 -10.37
N LEU A 75 7.52 5.16 -10.86
CA LEU A 75 8.37 4.24 -10.12
C LEU A 75 9.82 4.69 -10.27
N ARG A 76 10.52 4.79 -9.16
CA ARG A 76 11.92 5.22 -9.11
C ARG A 76 12.72 4.29 -8.23
N HIS A 77 14.00 4.15 -8.52
CA HIS A 77 14.93 3.34 -7.74
C HIS A 77 15.80 4.20 -6.85
N ALA A 78 16.00 3.74 -5.62
CA ALA A 78 17.03 4.20 -4.71
C ALA A 78 17.96 3.01 -4.40
N ASP A 79 18.99 3.22 -3.58
CA ASP A 79 19.96 2.15 -3.29
C ASP A 79 19.33 0.92 -2.63
N ASP A 80 18.39 1.16 -1.71
CA ASP A 80 17.74 0.12 -0.92
C ASP A 80 16.21 0.09 -1.08
N ALA A 81 15.68 0.83 -2.06
CA ALA A 81 14.23 0.96 -2.17
C ALA A 81 13.77 1.17 -3.61
N VAL A 82 12.53 0.79 -3.85
CA VAL A 82 11.74 1.23 -4.99
C VAL A 82 10.70 2.20 -4.45
N ILE A 83 10.67 3.41 -5.00
CA ILE A 83 9.75 4.47 -4.57
C ILE A 83 8.68 4.61 -5.62
N VAL A 84 7.42 4.48 -5.22
CA VAL A 84 6.27 4.61 -6.13
C VAL A 84 5.39 5.76 -5.72
N GLU A 85 4.86 6.48 -6.71
CA GLU A 85 3.72 7.35 -6.54
C GLU A 85 2.53 6.69 -7.19
N PHE A 86 1.37 6.77 -6.54
CA PHE A 86 0.16 6.13 -7.05
C PHE A 86 -1.09 6.83 -6.53
N TRP A 87 -2.18 6.62 -7.25
CA TRP A 87 -3.52 6.95 -6.76
C TRP A 87 -4.05 5.77 -5.99
N LEU A 88 -4.62 6.03 -4.81
CA LEU A 88 -5.43 5.05 -4.11
C LEU A 88 -6.87 5.52 -4.12
N ARG A 89 -7.78 4.62 -4.48
CA ARG A 89 -9.22 4.87 -4.54
C ARG A 89 -9.96 3.80 -3.78
N GLY A 90 -11.10 4.18 -3.22
CA GLY A 90 -11.98 3.23 -2.56
C GLY A 90 -13.26 3.89 -2.13
N THR A 91 -14.31 3.09 -1.95
CA THR A 91 -15.62 3.53 -1.49
C THR A 91 -15.85 2.97 -0.09
N GLN A 92 -16.16 3.83 0.86
CA GLN A 92 -16.37 3.40 2.24
C GLN A 92 -17.71 2.66 2.36
N LYS A 93 -17.65 1.42 2.80
CA LYS A 93 -18.82 0.55 3.00
C LYS A 93 -19.03 0.13 4.45
N SER A 94 -17.98 0.24 5.29
CA SER A 94 -18.02 -0.10 6.69
C SER A 94 -17.29 0.96 7.51
N PRO A 95 -17.50 1.03 8.83
CA PRO A 95 -16.81 2.01 9.66
C PRO A 95 -15.28 1.93 9.54
N LEU A 96 -14.65 3.11 9.52
CA LEU A 96 -13.22 3.26 9.62
C LEU A 96 -12.94 3.96 10.95
N GLY A 97 -12.60 3.19 12.00
CA GLY A 97 -12.55 3.72 13.35
C GLY A 97 -13.91 4.27 13.76
N ARG A 98 -13.97 5.57 14.08
CA ARG A 98 -15.21 6.26 14.44
C ARG A 98 -15.94 6.89 13.28
N LEU A 99 -15.40 6.74 12.07
CA LEU A 99 -15.98 7.34 10.87
C LEU A 99 -16.98 6.37 10.24
N ASP A 100 -18.27 6.69 10.38
CA ASP A 100 -19.34 5.90 9.79
C ASP A 100 -19.39 6.06 8.28
N PRO A 101 -19.73 4.98 7.54
CA PRO A 101 -19.78 5.03 6.08
C PRO A 101 -20.97 5.88 5.59
N LYS A 102 -20.71 6.67 4.57
CA LYS A 102 -21.72 7.44 3.83
C LYS A 102 -21.77 7.07 2.36
N GLY A 103 -21.11 5.96 2.00
CA GLY A 103 -21.04 5.50 0.61
C GLY A 103 -20.18 6.38 -0.29
N ARG A 104 -19.33 7.24 0.28
CA ARG A 104 -18.48 8.15 -0.49
C ARG A 104 -17.20 7.48 -0.93
N GLU A 105 -16.74 7.87 -2.11
CA GLU A 105 -15.45 7.45 -2.66
C GLU A 105 -14.37 8.46 -2.25
N PHE A 106 -13.18 7.96 -1.96
CA PHE A 106 -11.98 8.79 -1.84
C PHE A 106 -11.01 8.52 -2.99
N GLN A 107 -10.19 9.51 -3.28
CA GLN A 107 -9.06 9.42 -4.17
C GLN A 107 -7.91 10.20 -3.55
N CYS A 108 -6.81 9.53 -3.29
CA CYS A 108 -5.66 10.14 -2.63
C CYS A 108 -4.37 9.80 -3.36
N ARG A 109 -3.55 10.81 -3.60
CA ARG A 109 -2.22 10.59 -4.17
C ARG A 109 -1.28 10.23 -3.04
N MET A 110 -0.60 9.10 -3.19
CA MET A 110 0.26 8.52 -2.15
C MET A 110 1.65 8.25 -2.69
N ALA A 111 2.61 8.12 -1.77
CA ALA A 111 3.93 7.60 -2.08
C ALA A 111 4.23 6.43 -1.14
N ALA A 112 4.89 5.41 -1.65
CA ALA A 112 5.34 4.29 -0.84
C ALA A 112 6.80 3.98 -1.15
N PHE A 113 7.54 3.66 -0.08
CA PHE A 113 8.90 3.16 -0.17
C PHE A 113 8.83 1.66 0.06
N PHE A 114 9.09 0.89 -0.99
CA PHE A 114 9.28 -0.55 -0.87
C PHE A 114 10.75 -0.79 -0.57
N ILE A 115 11.05 -1.17 0.66
CA ILE A 115 12.42 -1.28 1.17
C ILE A 115 12.91 -2.70 1.02
N PHE A 116 14.12 -2.85 0.49
CA PHE A 116 14.72 -4.12 0.14
C PHE A 116 16.06 -4.36 0.84
N GLU A 117 16.31 -5.62 1.15
CA GLU A 117 17.63 -6.14 1.44
C GLU A 117 17.99 -7.05 0.27
N GLY A 118 18.93 -6.61 -0.60
CA GLY A 118 19.15 -7.29 -1.87
C GLY A 118 17.89 -7.28 -2.73
N ALA A 119 17.38 -8.45 -3.06
CA ALA A 119 16.13 -8.62 -3.79
C ALA A 119 14.95 -9.00 -2.87
N ASP A 120 15.14 -8.96 -1.56
CA ASP A 120 14.12 -9.33 -0.58
C ASP A 120 13.35 -8.10 -0.09
N LEU A 121 12.05 -8.10 -0.30
CA LEU A 121 11.18 -7.02 0.18
C LEU A 121 10.96 -7.20 1.69
N VAL A 122 11.36 -6.20 2.48
CA VAL A 122 11.31 -6.28 3.95
C VAL A 122 10.41 -5.24 4.60
N CYS A 123 9.93 -4.25 3.85
CA CYS A 123 9.04 -3.23 4.41
C CYS A 123 8.37 -2.45 3.28
N GLU A 124 7.09 -2.09 3.49
CA GLU A 124 6.44 -1.05 2.71
C GLU A 124 6.12 0.11 3.65
N ARG A 125 6.69 1.28 3.37
CA ARG A 125 6.45 2.50 4.15
C ARG A 125 5.62 3.46 3.31
N VAL A 126 4.41 3.80 3.79
CA VAL A 126 3.44 4.56 3.02
C VAL A 126 3.26 5.95 3.60
N TYR A 127 3.28 6.95 2.73
CA TYR A 127 3.07 8.36 3.06
C TYR A 127 1.84 8.88 2.34
N PHE A 128 0.93 9.49 3.07
CA PHE A 128 -0.24 10.15 2.50
C PHE A 128 -0.83 11.17 3.48
N ASP A 129 -1.67 12.04 2.96
CA ASP A 129 -2.40 13.01 3.79
C ASP A 129 -3.75 12.42 4.20
N SER A 130 -3.85 11.98 5.44
CA SER A 130 -5.09 11.39 5.97
C SER A 130 -6.24 12.39 6.01
N ALA A 131 -5.96 13.69 6.14
CA ALA A 131 -6.99 14.72 6.13
C ALA A 131 -7.70 14.80 4.77
N THR A 132 -6.97 14.58 3.67
CA THR A 132 -7.54 14.53 2.32
C THR A 132 -8.61 13.44 2.21
N ILE A 133 -8.28 12.24 2.70
CA ILE A 133 -9.22 11.11 2.69
C ILE A 133 -10.44 11.42 3.56
N ARG A 134 -10.19 11.91 4.78
CA ARG A 134 -11.27 12.22 5.73
C ARG A 134 -12.24 13.26 5.18
N ARG A 135 -11.74 14.34 4.58
CA ARG A 135 -12.59 15.37 3.97
C ARG A 135 -13.49 14.78 2.90
N GLN A 136 -12.95 13.92 2.04
CA GLN A 136 -13.71 13.30 0.96
C GLN A 136 -14.77 12.35 1.49
N LEU A 137 -14.46 11.55 2.51
CA LEU A 137 -15.38 10.59 3.09
C LEU A 137 -16.51 11.25 3.89
N THR A 138 -16.22 12.38 4.55
CA THR A 138 -17.22 13.11 5.32
C THR A 138 -18.01 14.12 4.48
N GLY A 139 -17.53 14.44 3.28
CA GLY A 139 -18.11 15.49 2.45
C GLY A 139 -17.76 16.90 2.90
N ALA A 140 -16.79 17.04 3.82
CA ALA A 140 -16.30 18.35 4.25
C ALA A 140 -15.42 18.97 3.15
N SER A 141 -15.47 20.27 3.01
CA SER A 141 -14.66 21.02 2.05
C SER A 141 -13.34 21.50 2.67
#